data_e7b3b88492f6c448270511d6fa97af84
#
_entry.id   e7b3b88492f6c448270511d6fa97af84
#
_cell.length_a   1.000
_cell.length_b   1.000
_cell.length_c   1.000
_cell.angle_alpha   90.00
_cell.angle_beta   90.00
_cell.angle_gamma   90.00
#
_symmetry.space_group_name_H-M   'P 1'
#
loop_
_entity.id
_entity.type
_entity.pdbx_description
1 polymer ?
#
loop_
_entity_poly.entity_id
_entity_poly.type
_entity_poly.pdbx_seq_one_letter_code
_entity_poly.pdbx_strand_id
1 'polypeptide(L)'
;MRGIVFDGTKTDFVDGLSVRAPGPRDVIVEIAAAGLCHSDISYMSGLYPVPSPGVCGHEGAGIVAEVGNAVTHVKPGDHVIIATLSSCGFCDRCNDGKPTACRQTLGNWTQPFELDGQPIYNFAATSAFAERTVVRDIQCCLLYTSPSPRD
;
A
#
# COMPACT_ATOMS: atom_id res chain seq x y z
N MET A 1 11.02 11.85 -2.22
CA MET A 1 10.17 11.33 -3.31
C MET A 1 8.87 12.14 -3.41
N ARG A 2 8.13 11.97 -4.49
CA ARG A 2 6.86 12.67 -4.75
C ARG A 2 5.68 11.78 -4.42
N GLY A 3 4.54 12.41 -4.10
CA GLY A 3 3.29 11.70 -3.86
C GLY A 3 2.08 12.63 -3.81
N ILE A 4 0.88 12.05 -3.74
CA ILE A 4 -0.37 12.76 -3.59
C ILE A 4 -0.88 12.55 -2.17
N VAL A 5 -0.98 13.64 -1.40
CA VAL A 5 -1.38 13.64 0.00
C VAL A 5 -2.71 14.38 0.15
N PHE A 6 -3.65 13.75 0.85
CA PHE A 6 -4.86 14.39 1.36
C PHE A 6 -4.61 14.83 2.81
N ASP A 7 -4.72 16.13 3.10
CA ASP A 7 -4.45 16.70 4.42
C ASP A 7 -5.65 16.70 5.37
N GLY A 8 -6.81 16.24 4.91
CA GLY A 8 -8.09 16.26 5.62
C GLY A 8 -9.05 17.30 5.07
N THR A 9 -8.58 18.19 4.19
CA THR A 9 -9.40 19.25 3.56
C THR A 9 -9.17 19.33 2.06
N LYS A 10 -7.95 19.18 1.61
CA LYS A 10 -7.54 19.25 0.20
C LYS A 10 -6.51 18.17 -0.13
N THR A 11 -6.37 17.94 -1.41
CA THR A 11 -5.38 17.02 -1.97
C THR A 11 -4.32 17.80 -2.72
N ASP A 12 -3.06 17.60 -2.36
CA ASP A 12 -1.92 18.24 -3.00
C ASP A 12 -0.91 17.21 -3.52
N PHE A 13 -0.24 17.57 -4.61
CA PHE A 13 0.97 16.90 -5.06
C PHE A 13 2.15 17.47 -4.27
N VAL A 14 2.86 16.61 -3.55
CA VAL A 14 3.95 17.02 -2.66
C VAL A 14 5.30 16.46 -3.10
N ASP A 15 6.35 17.23 -2.85
CA ASP A 15 7.74 16.79 -2.88
C ASP A 15 8.27 16.56 -1.46
N GLY A 16 9.37 15.82 -1.32
CA GLY A 16 10.01 15.62 -0.01
C GLY A 16 9.42 14.50 0.85
N LEU A 17 8.38 13.82 0.36
CA LEU A 17 7.84 12.65 1.05
C LEU A 17 8.92 11.58 1.22
N SER A 18 8.99 10.93 2.37
CA SER A 18 9.87 9.79 2.64
C SER A 18 9.08 8.58 3.13
N VAL A 19 9.65 7.39 3.02
CA VAL A 19 9.10 6.16 3.60
C VAL A 19 10.04 5.65 4.69
N ARG A 20 9.48 5.08 5.75
CA ARG A 20 10.27 4.41 6.79
C ARG A 20 10.95 3.15 6.25
N ALA A 21 12.01 2.70 6.90
CA ALA A 21 12.61 1.40 6.64
C ALA A 21 11.58 0.26 6.84
N PRO A 22 11.69 -0.83 6.06
CA PRO A 22 10.74 -1.94 6.16
C PRO A 22 10.90 -2.67 7.50
N GLY A 23 9.77 -2.96 8.15
CA GLY A 23 9.70 -3.89 9.27
C GLY A 23 9.89 -5.33 8.80
N PRO A 24 9.93 -6.33 9.71
CA PRO A 24 10.29 -7.71 9.36
C PRO A 24 9.45 -8.33 8.23
N ARG A 25 8.18 -7.99 8.13
CA ARG A 25 7.25 -8.50 7.10
C ARG A 25 6.77 -7.43 6.14
N ASP A 26 7.48 -6.32 6.05
CA ASP A 26 7.15 -5.24 5.13
C ASP A 26 7.97 -5.36 3.85
N VAL A 27 7.42 -4.83 2.79
CA VAL A 27 8.02 -4.74 1.46
C VAL A 27 7.92 -3.28 1.01
N ILE A 28 9.03 -2.70 0.58
CA ILE A 28 9.03 -1.41 -0.12
C ILE A 28 8.89 -1.70 -1.61
N VAL A 29 7.86 -1.11 -2.21
CA VAL A 29 7.59 -1.23 -3.65
C VAL A 29 7.79 0.14 -4.31
N GLU A 30 8.60 0.17 -5.34
CA GLU A 30 8.73 1.30 -6.25
C GLU A 30 7.60 1.23 -7.27
N ILE A 31 6.69 2.20 -7.23
CA ILE A 31 5.45 2.17 -8.02
C ILE A 31 5.76 2.50 -9.48
N ALA A 32 5.38 1.60 -10.37
CA ALA A 32 5.49 1.76 -11.81
C ALA A 32 4.16 2.18 -12.46
N ALA A 33 3.03 1.76 -11.87
CA ALA A 33 1.69 2.12 -12.33
C ALA A 33 0.72 2.13 -11.16
N ALA A 34 -0.24 3.05 -11.19
CA ALA A 34 -1.32 3.14 -10.22
C ALA A 34 -2.65 3.41 -10.93
N GLY A 35 -3.71 2.75 -10.49
CA GLY A 35 -5.08 2.96 -10.95
C GLY A 35 -5.80 4.01 -10.10
N LEU A 36 -6.68 4.79 -10.71
CA LEU A 36 -7.58 5.71 -10.02
C LEU A 36 -8.96 5.05 -9.91
N CYS A 37 -9.41 4.85 -8.68
CA CYS A 37 -10.72 4.30 -8.36
C CYS A 37 -11.63 5.39 -7.78
N HIS A 38 -12.94 5.18 -7.84
CA HIS A 38 -13.90 6.08 -7.19
C HIS A 38 -13.67 6.19 -5.67
N SER A 39 -13.13 5.15 -5.04
CA SER A 39 -12.78 5.17 -3.61
C SER A 39 -11.69 6.19 -3.27
N ASP A 40 -10.75 6.44 -4.18
CA ASP A 40 -9.75 7.50 -4.00
C ASP A 40 -10.41 8.89 -4.01
N ILE A 41 -11.36 9.10 -4.94
CA ILE A 41 -12.14 10.35 -5.00
C ILE A 41 -12.94 10.55 -3.71
N SER A 42 -13.57 9.50 -3.19
CA SER A 42 -14.33 9.55 -1.95
C SER A 42 -13.43 9.86 -0.74
N TYR A 43 -12.21 9.33 -0.72
CA TYR A 43 -11.22 9.66 0.30
C TYR A 43 -10.78 11.12 0.19
N MET A 44 -10.36 11.55 -1.00
CA MET A 44 -9.87 12.90 -1.27
C MET A 44 -10.94 13.99 -1.11
N SER A 45 -12.21 13.63 -1.16
CA SER A 45 -13.33 14.55 -0.87
C SER A 45 -13.75 14.57 0.62
N GLY A 46 -13.05 13.80 1.47
CA GLY A 46 -13.36 13.69 2.90
C GLY A 46 -14.65 12.93 3.22
N LEU A 47 -15.20 12.17 2.25
CA LEU A 47 -16.42 11.38 2.47
C LEU A 47 -16.19 10.19 3.42
N TYR A 48 -14.98 9.64 3.46
CA TYR A 48 -14.62 8.57 4.37
C TYR A 48 -14.03 9.15 5.66
N PRO A 49 -14.51 8.73 6.84
CA PRO A 49 -13.96 9.14 8.14
C PRO A 49 -12.68 8.35 8.45
N VAL A 50 -11.65 8.59 7.66
CA VAL A 50 -10.34 7.91 7.76
C VAL A 50 -9.28 8.89 8.22
N PRO A 51 -8.19 8.42 8.85
CA PRO A 51 -7.13 9.28 9.33
C PRO A 51 -6.49 10.10 8.21
N SER A 52 -6.19 11.37 8.53
CA SER A 52 -5.44 12.30 7.69
C SER A 52 -4.37 13.03 8.53
N PRO A 53 -3.28 13.52 7.93
CA PRO A 53 -2.96 13.46 6.51
C PRO A 53 -2.60 12.05 6.04
N GLY A 54 -2.90 11.72 4.78
CA GLY A 54 -2.63 10.40 4.23
C GLY A 54 -2.24 10.41 2.76
N VAL A 55 -1.36 9.49 2.37
CA VAL A 55 -0.98 9.28 0.96
C VAL A 55 -2.08 8.49 0.27
N CYS A 56 -2.59 9.01 -0.85
CA CYS A 56 -3.69 8.44 -1.61
C CYS A 56 -3.28 7.21 -2.46
N GLY A 57 -4.28 6.59 -3.11
CA GLY A 57 -4.09 5.47 -4.05
C GLY A 57 -4.14 4.09 -3.37
N HIS A 58 -4.89 3.16 -3.96
CA HIS A 58 -5.00 1.80 -3.42
C HIS A 58 -4.91 0.71 -4.49
N GLU A 59 -4.70 1.08 -5.74
CA GLU A 59 -4.44 0.17 -6.85
C GLU A 59 -3.02 0.45 -7.36
N GLY A 60 -2.10 -0.48 -7.15
CA GLY A 60 -0.70 -0.26 -7.50
C GLY A 60 -0.02 -1.51 -8.04
N ALA A 61 0.91 -1.30 -8.95
CA ALA A 61 1.86 -2.29 -9.42
C ALA A 61 3.25 -1.66 -9.49
N GLY A 62 4.28 -2.46 -9.25
CA GLY A 62 5.64 -1.93 -9.23
C GLY A 62 6.70 -2.99 -9.07
N ILE A 63 7.88 -2.54 -8.69
CA ILE A 63 9.06 -3.38 -8.49
C ILE A 63 9.43 -3.36 -7.01
N VAL A 64 9.66 -4.52 -6.44
CA VAL A 64 10.16 -4.66 -5.07
C VAL A 64 11.53 -4.01 -4.97
N ALA A 65 11.66 -2.99 -4.13
CA ALA A 65 12.91 -2.30 -3.87
C ALA A 65 13.66 -2.91 -2.67
N GLU A 66 12.94 -3.12 -1.55
CA GLU A 66 13.50 -3.63 -0.31
C GLU A 66 12.50 -4.59 0.36
N VAL A 67 13.01 -5.52 1.15
CA VAL A 67 12.19 -6.48 1.91
C VAL A 67 12.66 -6.58 3.35
N GLY A 68 11.74 -6.78 4.27
CA GLY A 68 12.03 -7.11 5.66
C GLY A 68 12.60 -8.53 5.80
N ASN A 69 13.29 -8.77 6.89
CA ASN A 69 14.05 -10.01 7.12
C ASN A 69 13.21 -11.29 7.30
N ALA A 70 11.89 -11.16 7.47
CA ALA A 70 10.96 -12.29 7.55
C ALA A 70 10.14 -12.50 6.26
N VAL A 71 10.41 -11.73 5.21
CA VAL A 71 9.79 -11.90 3.89
C VAL A 71 10.51 -13.02 3.13
N THR A 72 9.75 -13.97 2.56
CA THR A 72 10.32 -15.16 1.92
C THR A 72 9.85 -15.41 0.49
N HIS A 73 8.74 -14.80 0.05
CA HIS A 73 8.11 -15.13 -1.24
C HIS A 73 8.34 -14.09 -2.33
N VAL A 74 8.87 -12.91 -1.97
CA VAL A 74 9.31 -11.87 -2.90
C VAL A 74 10.70 -11.37 -2.52
N LYS A 75 11.45 -10.83 -3.47
CA LYS A 75 12.78 -10.27 -3.31
C LYS A 75 12.96 -9.01 -4.13
N PRO A 76 13.97 -8.17 -3.84
CA PRO A 76 14.28 -7.00 -4.67
C PRO A 76 14.43 -7.37 -6.15
N GLY A 77 13.80 -6.56 -7.01
CA GLY A 77 13.72 -6.75 -8.46
C GLY A 77 12.47 -7.52 -8.93
N ASP A 78 11.72 -8.15 -8.07
CA ASP A 78 10.48 -8.82 -8.46
C ASP A 78 9.39 -7.81 -8.84
N HIS A 79 8.64 -8.12 -9.88
CA HIS A 79 7.46 -7.35 -10.28
C HIS A 79 6.23 -7.83 -9.52
N VAL A 80 5.47 -6.91 -8.95
CA VAL A 80 4.32 -7.23 -8.09
C VAL A 80 3.11 -6.34 -8.41
N ILE A 81 1.93 -6.92 -8.22
CA ILE A 81 0.69 -6.15 -8.00
C ILE A 81 0.44 -6.10 -6.50
N ILE A 82 0.00 -4.95 -6.01
CA ILE A 82 -0.30 -4.75 -4.60
C ILE A 82 -1.80 -4.99 -4.38
N ALA A 83 -2.13 -5.99 -3.57
CA ALA A 83 -3.49 -6.24 -3.15
C ALA A 83 -3.90 -5.29 -2.03
N THR A 84 -5.00 -4.58 -2.18
CA THR A 84 -5.56 -3.70 -1.16
C THR A 84 -5.99 -4.46 0.10
N LEU A 85 -6.51 -5.67 -0.08
CA LEU A 85 -6.95 -6.51 1.03
C LEU A 85 -5.77 -7.30 1.59
N SER A 86 -5.51 -7.13 2.87
CA SER A 86 -4.54 -7.96 3.61
C SER A 86 -5.26 -8.83 4.64
N SER A 87 -4.60 -9.89 5.08
CA SER A 87 -5.09 -10.73 6.16
C SER A 87 -3.99 -11.00 7.19
N CYS A 88 -4.35 -11.05 8.48
CA CYS A 88 -3.37 -11.32 9.52
C CYS A 88 -3.04 -12.81 9.68
N GLY A 89 -3.92 -13.70 9.22
CA GLY A 89 -3.76 -15.14 9.30
C GLY A 89 -4.16 -15.78 10.65
N PHE A 90 -4.44 -15.00 11.70
CA PHE A 90 -4.63 -15.52 13.05
C PHE A 90 -5.88 -14.99 13.80
N CYS A 91 -6.62 -14.01 13.28
CA CYS A 91 -7.88 -13.60 13.92
C CYS A 91 -8.99 -14.62 13.66
N ASP A 92 -10.09 -14.49 14.41
CA ASP A 92 -11.27 -15.35 14.27
C ASP A 92 -11.75 -15.47 12.83
N ARG A 93 -11.81 -14.36 12.08
CA ARG A 93 -12.23 -14.35 10.69
C ARG A 93 -11.28 -15.12 9.76
N CYS A 94 -9.98 -14.97 9.97
CA CYS A 94 -8.99 -15.73 9.21
C CYS A 94 -9.06 -17.22 9.53
N ASN A 95 -9.20 -17.59 10.80
CA ASN A 95 -9.35 -18.97 11.25
C ASN A 95 -10.64 -19.63 10.73
N ASP A 96 -11.73 -18.85 10.56
CA ASP A 96 -12.98 -19.28 9.95
C ASP A 96 -12.90 -19.40 8.40
N GLY A 97 -11.73 -19.20 7.79
CA GLY A 97 -11.58 -19.24 6.33
C GLY A 97 -12.14 -18.02 5.61
N LYS A 98 -12.30 -16.88 6.30
CA LYS A 98 -12.83 -15.62 5.76
C LYS A 98 -11.78 -14.51 5.78
N PRO A 99 -10.64 -14.68 5.08
CA PRO A 99 -9.53 -13.72 5.15
C PRO A 99 -9.88 -12.33 4.62
N THR A 100 -10.81 -12.21 3.69
CA THR A 100 -11.31 -10.93 3.17
C THR A 100 -12.08 -10.11 4.21
N ALA A 101 -12.59 -10.78 5.27
CA ALA A 101 -13.24 -10.14 6.42
C ALA A 101 -12.28 -10.01 7.61
N CYS A 102 -10.99 -10.09 7.40
CA CYS A 102 -9.97 -9.96 8.44
C CYS A 102 -10.17 -8.67 9.24
N ARG A 103 -10.03 -8.75 10.57
CA ARG A 103 -10.17 -7.59 11.45
C ARG A 103 -9.08 -6.53 11.25
N GLN A 104 -8.00 -6.89 10.57
CA GLN A 104 -6.87 -6.00 10.24
C GLN A 104 -6.84 -5.60 8.75
N THR A 105 -7.82 -6.04 7.95
CA THR A 105 -7.92 -5.56 6.57
C THR A 105 -8.48 -4.15 6.53
N LEU A 106 -8.09 -3.33 5.56
CA LEU A 106 -8.49 -1.93 5.35
C LEU A 106 -8.32 -0.99 6.56
N GLY A 107 -8.33 -1.51 7.79
CA GLY A 107 -8.23 -0.74 9.03
C GLY A 107 -6.82 -0.69 9.61
N ASN A 108 -5.81 -1.16 8.90
CA ASN A 108 -4.43 -1.08 9.36
C ASN A 108 -3.83 0.29 8.98
N TRP A 109 -4.37 1.34 9.60
CA TRP A 109 -3.92 2.71 9.43
C TRP A 109 -2.57 2.89 10.10
N THR A 110 -1.51 2.68 9.34
CA THR A 110 -0.14 2.94 9.77
C THR A 110 0.35 4.25 9.20
N GLN A 111 1.43 4.76 9.75
CA GLN A 111 2.08 5.98 9.31
C GLN A 111 3.47 5.64 8.75
N PRO A 112 3.54 5.01 7.57
CA PRO A 112 4.81 4.61 6.98
C PRO A 112 5.52 5.74 6.25
N PHE A 113 4.87 6.88 6.10
CA PHE A 113 5.41 8.05 5.40
C PHE A 113 5.70 9.18 6.38
N GLU A 114 6.57 10.07 5.95
CA GLU A 114 6.91 11.31 6.64
C GLU A 114 7.04 12.45 5.62
N LEU A 115 6.51 13.62 5.96
CA LEU A 115 6.65 14.87 5.22
C LEU A 115 6.96 15.98 6.22
N ASP A 116 8.08 16.69 6.03
CA ASP A 116 8.53 17.79 6.90
C ASP A 116 8.57 17.41 8.39
N GLY A 117 8.99 16.18 8.71
CA GLY A 117 9.06 15.64 10.07
C GLY A 117 7.70 15.23 10.66
N GLN A 118 6.62 15.29 9.89
CA GLN A 118 5.29 14.88 10.31
C GLN A 118 4.94 13.50 9.74
N PRO A 119 4.43 12.58 10.58
CA PRO A 119 4.02 11.27 10.14
C PRO A 119 2.73 11.36 9.29
N ILE A 120 2.72 10.65 8.16
CA ILE A 120 1.64 10.61 7.19
C ILE A 120 1.08 9.19 7.13
N TYR A 121 -0.25 9.07 7.18
CA TYR A 121 -0.94 7.79 7.11
C TYR A 121 -0.88 7.16 5.71
N ASN A 122 -0.99 5.84 5.67
CA ASN A 122 -1.33 5.15 4.45
C ASN A 122 -2.86 5.16 4.21
N PHE A 123 -3.25 5.14 2.95
CA PHE A 123 -4.63 4.88 2.55
C PHE A 123 -4.78 3.42 2.11
N ALA A 124 -5.78 2.73 2.69
CA ALA A 124 -6.12 1.33 2.40
C ALA A 124 -4.91 0.36 2.50
N ALA A 125 -3.95 0.65 3.40
CA ALA A 125 -2.70 -0.09 3.58
C ALA A 125 -1.85 -0.24 2.30
N THR A 126 -2.03 0.64 1.30
CA THR A 126 -1.41 0.56 -0.03
C THR A 126 -0.68 1.84 -0.42
N SER A 127 -1.39 2.98 -0.52
CA SER A 127 -0.82 4.30 -0.88
C SER A 127 -0.02 4.31 -2.18
N ALA A 128 -0.66 3.92 -3.28
CA ALA A 128 0.00 3.78 -4.57
C ALA A 128 0.26 5.12 -5.30
N PHE A 129 -0.28 6.26 -4.82
CA PHE A 129 -0.02 7.57 -5.42
C PHE A 129 1.22 8.24 -4.83
N ALA A 130 2.28 7.46 -4.67
CA ALA A 130 3.63 7.90 -4.32
C ALA A 130 4.65 7.10 -5.13
N GLU A 131 5.87 7.63 -5.31
CA GLU A 131 6.93 6.92 -6.04
C GLU A 131 7.33 5.61 -5.36
N ARG A 132 7.18 5.52 -4.03
CA ARG A 132 7.40 4.29 -3.24
C ARG A 132 6.35 4.15 -2.17
N THR A 133 6.00 2.92 -1.83
CA THR A 133 5.13 2.61 -0.71
C THR A 133 5.67 1.47 0.15
N VAL A 134 5.14 1.36 1.37
CA VAL A 134 5.43 0.24 2.29
C VAL A 134 4.15 -0.57 2.46
N VAL A 135 4.20 -1.84 2.10
CA VAL A 135 3.07 -2.77 2.20
C VAL A 135 3.48 -4.04 2.96
N ARG A 136 2.52 -4.82 3.39
CA ARG A 136 2.81 -6.13 3.97
C ARG A 136 3.17 -7.12 2.85
N ASP A 137 4.05 -8.05 3.14
CA ASP A 137 4.45 -9.09 2.20
C ASP A 137 3.26 -9.85 1.59
N ILE A 138 2.25 -10.18 2.38
CA ILE A 138 1.02 -10.85 1.93
C ILE A 138 0.22 -10.06 0.88
N GLN A 139 0.45 -8.76 0.76
CA GLN A 139 -0.19 -7.92 -0.26
C GLN A 139 0.56 -7.95 -1.60
N CYS A 140 1.77 -8.47 -1.64
CA CYS A 140 2.60 -8.52 -2.85
C CYS A 140 2.28 -9.77 -3.66
N CYS A 141 1.52 -9.62 -4.74
CA CYS A 141 1.24 -10.69 -5.70
C CYS A 141 2.27 -10.65 -6.82
N LEU A 142 3.09 -11.71 -6.93
CA LEU A 142 4.10 -11.83 -8.00
C LEU A 142 3.43 -11.82 -9.38
N LEU A 143 3.97 -11.00 -10.27
CA LEU A 143 3.70 -11.08 -11.69
C LEU A 143 4.67 -12.06 -12.33
N TYR A 144 4.15 -13.22 -12.73
CA TYR A 144 4.94 -14.16 -13.50
C TYR A 144 4.86 -13.78 -14.98
N THR A 145 6.02 -13.65 -15.62
CA THR A 145 6.10 -13.59 -17.08
C THR A 145 5.95 -15.01 -17.65
N SER A 146 4.78 -15.61 -17.52
CA SER A 146 4.47 -16.77 -18.37
C SER A 146 3.94 -16.26 -19.70
N PRO A 147 4.28 -16.90 -20.83
CA PRO A 147 3.68 -16.55 -22.11
C PRO A 147 2.16 -16.67 -21.97
N SER A 148 1.48 -15.59 -22.33
CA SER A 148 0.01 -15.60 -22.39
C SER A 148 -0.42 -16.65 -23.40
N PRO A 149 -1.47 -17.47 -23.14
CA PRO A 149 -2.02 -18.34 -24.17
C PRO A 149 -2.55 -17.61 -25.42
N ARG A 150 -2.47 -16.28 -25.43
CA ARG A 150 -2.88 -15.41 -26.54
C ARG A 150 -1.71 -14.83 -27.32
N ASP A 151 -0.47 -15.07 -26.90
CA ASP A 151 0.77 -14.74 -27.61
C ASP A 151 1.23 -16.00 -28.43
#